data_ace568c0869d6193234af8062cc0472a
#
_entry.id   ace568c0869d6193234af8062cc0472a
#
_cell.length_a   1.000
_cell.length_b   1.000
_cell.length_c   1.000
_cell.angle_alpha   90.00
_cell.angle_beta   90.00
_cell.angle_gamma   90.00
#
_symmetry.space_group_name_H-M   'P 1'
#
loop_
_entity.id
_entity.type
_entity.pdbx_description
1 polymer ?
#
loop_
_entity_poly.entity_id
_entity_poly.type
_entity_poly.pdbx_seq_one_letter_code
_entity_poly.pdbx_strand_id
1 'polypeptide(L)'
;KNTHRFVVRGCRMPIEEYNPQAKHYLEWDKGNVIQEPGMELVIPRGMLYEDIALNTKVIKDTAAIAYEYRLHDEAVPLQAGCTLMIGVHRFPVEDTSKYYVVRKWGNRKGSAGGKFDDGWMKTTIRELGTYTVAVDTVSPRVTPLNRSQWKSGNIQFKIGDAETGVRDYKVMIDGRFEL
;
A
#
# COMPACT_ATOMS: atom_id res chain seq x y z
N LYS A 1 37.78 4.51 23.18
CA LYS A 1 36.72 3.48 23.12
C LYS A 1 35.57 3.95 24.02
N ASN A 2 34.44 4.28 23.46
CA ASN A 2 33.23 4.59 24.24
C ASN A 2 32.47 3.28 24.47
N THR A 3 32.22 2.94 25.72
CA THR A 3 31.43 1.77 26.10
C THR A 3 30.08 2.25 26.60
N HIS A 4 29.00 1.85 25.94
CA HIS A 4 27.64 2.10 26.40
C HIS A 4 27.10 0.84 27.07
N ARG A 5 26.63 0.98 28.30
CA ARG A 5 25.90 -0.08 29.00
C ARG A 5 24.40 0.20 28.88
N PHE A 6 23.62 -0.75 28.44
CA PHE A 6 22.19 -0.72 28.48
C PHE A 6 21.64 -1.99 29.13
N VAL A 7 20.53 -1.86 29.81
CA VAL A 7 19.83 -2.97 30.46
C VAL A 7 18.62 -3.28 29.61
N VAL A 8 18.57 -4.47 29.02
CA VAL A 8 17.36 -4.98 28.38
C VAL A 8 16.51 -5.64 29.44
N ARG A 9 15.37 -5.06 29.76
CA ARG A 9 14.35 -5.71 30.58
C ARG A 9 13.40 -6.41 29.62
N GLY A 10 13.43 -7.73 29.60
CA GLY A 10 12.38 -8.53 28.97
C GLY A 10 11.07 -8.29 29.74
N CYS A 11 10.01 -7.82 29.09
CA CYS A 11 8.68 -7.98 29.64
C CYS A 11 8.14 -9.33 29.11
N ARG A 12 7.53 -10.11 30.01
CA ARG A 12 6.70 -11.23 29.58
C ARG A 12 5.45 -10.61 28.93
N MET A 13 5.49 -10.48 27.61
CA MET A 13 4.24 -10.30 26.90
C MET A 13 3.44 -11.60 27.08
N PRO A 14 2.14 -11.52 27.39
CA PRO A 14 1.28 -12.69 27.27
C PRO A 14 1.48 -13.27 25.87
N ILE A 15 1.82 -14.52 25.76
CA ILE A 15 1.70 -15.24 24.47
C ILE A 15 0.23 -15.14 24.15
N GLU A 16 -0.12 -14.57 22.98
CA GLU A 16 -1.51 -14.59 22.54
C GLU A 16 -1.93 -16.06 22.49
N GLU A 17 -2.81 -16.42 23.41
CA GLU A 17 -3.37 -17.77 23.44
C GLU A 17 -4.10 -17.99 22.11
N TYR A 18 -3.93 -19.18 21.53
CA TYR A 18 -4.69 -19.62 20.37
C TYR A 18 -6.17 -19.23 20.53
N ASN A 19 -6.65 -18.32 19.70
CA ASN A 19 -8.04 -17.90 19.70
C ASN A 19 -8.84 -18.82 18.75
N PRO A 20 -9.58 -19.79 19.28
CA PRO A 20 -10.33 -20.73 18.45
C PRO A 20 -11.47 -20.09 17.64
N GLN A 21 -11.79 -18.82 17.93
CA GLN A 21 -12.79 -18.03 17.18
C GLN A 21 -12.15 -17.18 16.07
N ALA A 22 -10.81 -17.16 15.97
CA ALA A 22 -10.15 -16.44 14.90
C ALA A 22 -10.51 -17.07 13.54
N LYS A 23 -10.82 -16.23 12.57
CA LYS A 23 -11.19 -16.66 11.22
C LYS A 23 -10.01 -17.31 10.49
N HIS A 24 -8.81 -16.81 10.72
CA HIS A 24 -7.58 -17.33 10.18
C HIS A 24 -6.54 -17.44 11.28
N TYR A 25 -5.74 -18.50 11.25
CA TYR A 25 -4.57 -18.66 12.09
C TYR A 25 -3.34 -18.74 11.20
N LEU A 26 -2.45 -17.78 11.33
CA LEU A 26 -1.27 -17.65 10.50
C LEU A 26 -0.05 -18.09 11.28
N GLU A 27 0.70 -19.04 10.73
CA GLU A 27 1.92 -19.56 11.35
C GLU A 27 3.14 -18.84 10.77
N TRP A 28 4.01 -18.33 11.62
CA TRP A 28 5.19 -17.52 11.20
C TRP A 28 6.20 -18.32 10.37
N ASP A 29 6.33 -19.60 10.65
CA ASP A 29 7.29 -20.50 10.00
C ASP A 29 6.74 -21.23 8.77
N LYS A 30 5.51 -20.90 8.36
CA LYS A 30 4.86 -21.44 7.16
C LYS A 30 4.47 -20.35 6.17
N GLY A 31 4.21 -20.78 4.94
CA GLY A 31 3.53 -19.93 3.97
C GLY A 31 2.03 -19.90 4.28
N ASN A 32 1.44 -18.71 4.27
CA ASN A 32 0.04 -18.52 4.55
C ASN A 32 -0.67 -17.88 3.35
N VAL A 33 -1.89 -18.29 3.09
CA VAL A 33 -2.76 -17.69 2.07
C VAL A 33 -4.10 -17.38 2.72
N ILE A 34 -4.51 -16.12 2.66
CA ILE A 34 -5.80 -15.65 3.13
C ILE A 34 -6.66 -15.39 1.92
N GLN A 35 -7.82 -16.03 1.86
CA GLN A 35 -8.81 -15.82 0.81
C GLN A 35 -10.11 -15.31 1.42
N GLU A 36 -10.55 -14.17 0.90
CA GLU A 36 -11.85 -13.56 1.21
C GLU A 36 -12.58 -13.28 -0.11
N PRO A 37 -13.90 -13.11 -0.09
CA PRO A 37 -14.63 -12.74 -1.29
C PRO A 37 -14.03 -11.49 -1.97
N GLY A 38 -13.39 -11.68 -3.14
CA GLY A 38 -12.73 -10.61 -3.88
C GLY A 38 -11.37 -10.17 -3.34
N MET A 39 -10.71 -10.97 -2.50
CA MET A 39 -9.35 -10.66 -2.03
C MET A 39 -8.55 -11.93 -1.81
N GLU A 40 -7.28 -11.88 -2.16
CA GLU A 40 -6.27 -12.87 -1.81
C GLU A 40 -5.02 -12.19 -1.27
N LEU A 41 -4.51 -12.69 -0.14
CA LEU A 41 -3.23 -12.26 0.43
C LEU A 41 -2.32 -13.47 0.58
N VAL A 42 -1.16 -13.42 -0.08
CA VAL A 42 -0.11 -14.44 0.00
C VAL A 42 1.01 -13.92 0.88
N ILE A 43 1.26 -14.62 1.99
CA ILE A 43 2.31 -14.34 2.95
C ILE A 43 3.33 -15.49 2.89
N PRO A 44 4.48 -15.32 2.25
CA PRO A 44 5.51 -16.34 2.20
C PRO A 44 6.03 -16.69 3.61
N ARG A 45 6.64 -17.88 3.73
CA ARG A 45 7.26 -18.32 4.97
C ARG A 45 8.24 -17.27 5.51
N GLY A 46 8.20 -17.03 6.83
CA GLY A 46 9.12 -16.12 7.52
C GLY A 46 8.78 -14.63 7.32
N MET A 47 7.62 -14.30 6.81
CA MET A 47 7.18 -12.91 6.68
C MET A 47 6.50 -12.36 7.93
N LEU A 48 6.06 -13.23 8.82
CA LEU A 48 5.50 -12.87 10.12
C LEU A 48 6.59 -12.94 11.20
N TYR A 49 6.46 -12.15 12.25
CA TYR A 49 7.35 -12.16 13.42
C TYR A 49 6.95 -13.23 14.43
N GLU A 50 5.67 -13.59 14.46
CA GLU A 50 5.06 -14.56 15.37
C GLU A 50 3.78 -15.12 14.73
N ASP A 51 3.17 -16.11 15.36
CA ASP A 51 1.87 -16.63 14.97
C ASP A 51 0.80 -15.60 15.26
N ILE A 52 -0.17 -15.44 14.35
CA ILE A 52 -1.22 -14.43 14.45
C ILE A 52 -2.60 -15.06 14.31
N ALA A 53 -3.44 -14.86 15.31
CA ALA A 53 -4.87 -15.12 15.23
C ALA A 53 -5.58 -13.93 14.57
N LEU A 54 -6.00 -14.09 13.32
CA LEU A 54 -6.46 -13.00 12.46
C LEU A 54 -7.96 -13.06 12.23
N ASN A 55 -8.64 -11.93 12.46
CA ASN A 55 -10.05 -11.73 12.11
C ASN A 55 -10.18 -10.71 11.00
N THR A 56 -10.24 -11.21 9.77
CA THR A 56 -10.49 -10.34 8.61
C THR A 56 -11.94 -9.85 8.60
N LYS A 57 -12.11 -8.60 8.22
CA LYS A 57 -13.43 -7.99 8.01
C LYS A 57 -13.55 -7.49 6.58
N VAL A 58 -14.58 -7.93 5.89
CA VAL A 58 -14.91 -7.46 4.53
C VAL A 58 -16.09 -6.50 4.64
N ILE A 59 -15.88 -5.24 4.25
CA ILE A 59 -16.92 -4.23 4.17
C ILE A 59 -17.38 -4.18 2.72
N LYS A 60 -18.54 -4.74 2.49
CA LYS A 60 -19.15 -4.87 1.15
C LYS A 60 -19.90 -3.59 0.81
N ASP A 61 -19.36 -2.84 -0.12
CA ASP A 61 -20.03 -1.70 -0.75
C ASP A 61 -20.05 -1.93 -2.27
N THR A 62 -21.22 -2.24 -2.79
CA THR A 62 -21.40 -2.48 -4.24
C THR A 62 -21.34 -1.21 -5.07
N ALA A 63 -21.45 -0.02 -4.46
CA ALA A 63 -21.27 1.25 -5.11
C ALA A 63 -19.78 1.65 -5.22
N ALA A 64 -18.90 1.07 -4.40
CA ALA A 64 -17.47 1.28 -4.47
C ALA A 64 -16.81 0.55 -5.65
N ILE A 65 -15.58 0.86 -5.95
CA ILE A 65 -14.76 0.23 -7.00
C ILE A 65 -14.39 -1.21 -6.62
N ALA A 66 -14.08 -1.41 -5.35
CA ALA A 66 -13.79 -2.69 -4.72
C ALA A 66 -14.28 -2.66 -3.29
N TYR A 67 -14.43 -3.83 -2.67
CA TYR A 67 -14.72 -3.91 -1.25
C TYR A 67 -13.54 -3.40 -0.42
N GLU A 68 -13.80 -3.02 0.84
CA GLU A 68 -12.76 -2.69 1.78
C GLU A 68 -12.44 -3.90 2.65
N TYR A 69 -11.16 -4.19 2.78
CA TYR A 69 -10.66 -5.34 3.53
C TYR A 69 -9.84 -4.86 4.72
N ARG A 70 -10.34 -5.08 5.93
CA ARG A 70 -9.57 -4.94 7.14
C ARG A 70 -8.93 -6.30 7.44
N LEU A 71 -7.62 -6.38 7.23
CA LEU A 71 -6.86 -7.61 7.41
C LEU A 71 -6.60 -7.90 8.88
N HIS A 72 -6.44 -6.87 9.71
CA HIS A 72 -6.34 -6.96 11.17
C HIS A 72 -6.85 -5.68 11.82
N ASP A 73 -7.18 -5.73 13.12
CA ASP A 73 -7.68 -4.56 13.85
C ASP A 73 -6.60 -3.50 14.04
N GLU A 74 -5.35 -3.93 14.22
CA GLU A 74 -4.17 -3.07 14.29
C GLU A 74 -3.25 -3.30 13.08
N ALA A 75 -2.37 -2.34 12.83
CA ALA A 75 -1.34 -2.49 11.80
C ALA A 75 -0.24 -3.42 12.30
N VAL A 76 -0.16 -4.62 11.74
CA VAL A 76 0.90 -5.59 12.05
C VAL A 76 1.97 -5.52 10.97
N PRO A 77 3.22 -5.19 11.32
CA PRO A 77 4.31 -5.14 10.35
C PRO A 77 4.68 -6.53 9.83
N LEU A 78 5.11 -6.59 8.57
CA LEU A 78 5.63 -7.78 7.92
C LEU A 78 7.14 -7.60 7.69
N GLN A 79 7.91 -8.68 7.76
CA GLN A 79 9.37 -8.62 7.59
C GLN A 79 9.78 -8.18 6.19
N ALA A 80 8.99 -8.56 5.18
CA ALA A 80 9.19 -8.11 3.80
C ALA A 80 7.85 -7.97 3.07
N GLY A 81 7.91 -7.68 1.78
CA GLY A 81 6.71 -7.50 0.96
C GLY A 81 5.93 -8.78 0.75
N CYS A 82 4.62 -8.73 1.01
CA CYS A 82 3.66 -9.80 0.75
C CYS A 82 2.71 -9.37 -0.36
N THR A 83 2.24 -10.33 -1.15
CA THR A 83 1.37 -10.04 -2.30
C THR A 83 -0.08 -9.95 -1.87
N LEU A 84 -0.70 -8.80 -2.10
CA LEU A 84 -2.13 -8.58 -1.92
C LEU A 84 -2.79 -8.40 -3.30
N MET A 85 -3.88 -9.12 -3.53
CA MET A 85 -4.73 -8.99 -4.71
C MET A 85 -6.16 -8.62 -4.28
N ILE A 86 -6.73 -7.59 -4.91
CA ILE A 86 -8.09 -7.11 -4.65
C ILE A 86 -8.85 -7.06 -5.97
N GLY A 87 -9.97 -7.75 -6.04
CA GLY A 87 -10.87 -7.77 -7.18
C GLY A 87 -11.58 -6.44 -7.36
N VAL A 88 -11.57 -5.92 -8.59
CA VAL A 88 -12.28 -4.72 -9.00
C VAL A 88 -13.63 -5.13 -9.60
N HIS A 89 -14.73 -4.64 -9.07
CA HIS A 89 -16.06 -4.99 -9.57
C HIS A 89 -16.79 -3.82 -10.21
N ARG A 90 -16.23 -2.60 -10.15
CA ARG A 90 -16.77 -1.42 -10.80
C ARG A 90 -15.68 -0.61 -11.46
N PHE A 91 -15.91 -0.21 -12.71
CA PHE A 91 -14.93 0.46 -13.55
C PHE A 91 -15.45 1.85 -13.97
N PRO A 92 -15.36 2.88 -13.09
CA PRO A 92 -15.80 4.25 -13.44
C PRO A 92 -14.89 4.92 -14.48
N VAL A 93 -13.69 4.41 -14.68
CA VAL A 93 -12.70 4.92 -15.65
C VAL A 93 -12.17 3.74 -16.47
N GLU A 94 -12.13 3.87 -17.79
CA GLU A 94 -11.65 2.82 -18.70
C GLU A 94 -10.14 2.60 -18.59
N ASP A 95 -9.37 3.66 -18.34
CA ASP A 95 -7.92 3.59 -18.17
C ASP A 95 -7.54 2.90 -16.86
N THR A 96 -7.25 1.61 -16.96
CA THR A 96 -6.91 0.78 -15.80
C THR A 96 -5.57 1.16 -15.14
N SER A 97 -4.71 1.93 -15.82
CA SER A 97 -3.46 2.41 -15.25
C SER A 97 -3.66 3.44 -14.14
N LYS A 98 -4.87 4.01 -14.02
CA LYS A 98 -5.27 4.97 -12.98
C LYS A 98 -5.76 4.32 -11.70
N TYR A 99 -5.95 2.99 -11.69
CA TYR A 99 -6.37 2.26 -10.50
C TYR A 99 -5.17 1.99 -9.60
N TYR A 100 -5.37 2.11 -8.30
CA TYR A 100 -4.35 1.83 -7.31
C TYR A 100 -4.95 1.29 -6.01
N VAL A 101 -4.16 0.54 -5.26
CA VAL A 101 -4.56 0.08 -3.94
C VAL A 101 -4.34 1.20 -2.93
N VAL A 102 -5.38 1.50 -2.17
CA VAL A 102 -5.36 2.46 -1.07
C VAL A 102 -5.18 1.70 0.24
N ARG A 103 -4.22 2.13 1.03
CA ARG A 103 -4.11 1.79 2.43
C ARG A 103 -4.80 2.86 3.28
N LYS A 104 -5.58 2.44 4.28
CA LYS A 104 -6.25 3.32 5.24
C LYS A 104 -5.70 3.09 6.65
N TRP A 105 -5.54 4.18 7.42
CA TRP A 105 -5.17 4.14 8.83
C TRP A 105 -5.80 5.34 9.57
N GLY A 106 -6.76 5.06 10.44
CA GLY A 106 -7.61 6.10 11.04
C GLY A 106 -8.31 6.93 9.97
N ASN A 107 -8.19 8.24 10.05
CA ASN A 107 -8.75 9.17 9.07
C ASN A 107 -7.82 9.46 7.87
N ARG A 108 -6.66 8.78 7.80
CA ARG A 108 -5.69 8.97 6.73
C ARG A 108 -5.79 7.86 5.69
N LYS A 109 -5.37 8.18 4.49
CA LYS A 109 -5.21 7.24 3.38
C LYS A 109 -3.90 7.51 2.65
N GLY A 110 -3.35 6.49 2.02
CA GLY A 110 -2.18 6.62 1.17
C GLY A 110 -2.18 5.55 0.09
N SER A 111 -1.41 5.79 -0.96
CA SER A 111 -1.24 4.83 -2.04
C SER A 111 -0.37 3.66 -1.58
N ALA A 112 -0.83 2.45 -1.82
CA ALA A 112 -0.04 1.23 -1.77
C ALA A 112 0.39 0.78 -3.18
N GLY A 113 0.21 1.65 -4.19
CA GLY A 113 0.53 1.35 -5.58
C GLY A 113 -0.34 0.24 -6.15
N GLY A 114 0.25 -0.57 -7.02
CA GLY A 114 -0.39 -1.74 -7.61
C GLY A 114 -0.43 -1.70 -9.12
N LYS A 115 -0.72 -2.85 -9.69
CA LYS A 115 -0.90 -3.05 -11.12
C LYS A 115 -2.21 -3.79 -11.34
N PHE A 116 -3.01 -3.29 -12.28
CA PHE A 116 -4.22 -3.96 -12.72
C PHE A 116 -3.87 -5.13 -13.66
N ASP A 117 -4.47 -6.28 -13.42
CA ASP A 117 -4.32 -7.48 -14.22
C ASP A 117 -5.59 -8.32 -14.11
N ASP A 118 -6.26 -8.55 -15.23
CA ASP A 118 -7.45 -9.41 -15.37
C ASP A 118 -8.50 -9.24 -14.25
N GLY A 119 -8.94 -8.01 -14.02
CA GLY A 119 -9.96 -7.71 -13.00
C GLY A 119 -9.43 -7.57 -11.57
N TRP A 120 -8.14 -7.74 -11.35
CA TRP A 120 -7.51 -7.67 -10.03
C TRP A 120 -6.48 -6.54 -9.95
N MET A 121 -6.48 -5.85 -8.81
CA MET A 121 -5.37 -4.99 -8.43
C MET A 121 -4.39 -5.77 -7.59
N LYS A 122 -3.18 -5.97 -8.12
CA LYS A 122 -2.08 -6.67 -7.44
C LYS A 122 -1.07 -5.68 -6.91
N THR A 123 -0.76 -5.75 -5.61
CA THR A 123 0.23 -4.90 -4.96
C THR A 123 1.09 -5.69 -3.97
N THR A 124 2.11 -5.04 -3.46
CA THR A 124 2.97 -5.56 -2.40
C THR A 124 2.76 -4.73 -1.13
N ILE A 125 2.35 -5.39 -0.04
CA ILE A 125 2.14 -4.75 1.25
C ILE A 125 3.22 -5.17 2.24
N ARG A 126 3.50 -4.32 3.23
CA ARG A 126 4.48 -4.57 4.30
C ARG A 126 3.87 -4.53 5.70
N GLU A 127 2.57 -4.54 5.78
CA GLU A 127 1.85 -4.62 7.05
C GLU A 127 0.43 -5.13 6.80
N LEU A 128 -0.17 -5.75 7.82
CA LEU A 128 -1.59 -6.07 7.84
C LEU A 128 -2.35 -4.83 8.31
N GLY A 129 -3.27 -4.34 7.48
CA GLY A 129 -4.02 -3.12 7.74
C GLY A 129 -5.31 -3.11 6.95
N THR A 130 -5.83 -1.94 6.67
CA THR A 130 -7.06 -1.78 5.88
C THR A 130 -6.75 -1.34 4.46
N TYR A 131 -7.28 -2.07 3.47
CA TYR A 131 -7.02 -1.87 2.06
C TYR A 131 -8.31 -1.85 1.23
N THR A 132 -8.30 -1.07 0.17
CA THR A 132 -9.33 -1.01 -0.88
C THR A 132 -8.70 -0.54 -2.19
N VAL A 133 -9.50 -0.37 -3.24
CA VAL A 133 -9.05 0.18 -4.53
C VAL A 133 -9.69 1.53 -4.76
N ALA A 134 -8.93 2.45 -5.33
CA ALA A 134 -9.39 3.75 -5.80
C ALA A 134 -8.89 4.04 -7.21
N VAL A 135 -9.39 5.12 -7.80
CA VAL A 135 -8.95 5.64 -9.09
C VAL A 135 -8.37 7.03 -8.87
N ASP A 136 -7.20 7.26 -9.44
CA ASP A 136 -6.61 8.58 -9.50
C ASP A 136 -7.13 9.32 -10.74
N THR A 137 -7.88 10.37 -10.51
CA THR A 137 -8.42 11.26 -11.54
C THR A 137 -7.79 12.64 -11.52
N VAL A 138 -6.81 12.85 -10.64
CA VAL A 138 -6.13 14.13 -10.46
C VAL A 138 -4.81 14.12 -11.22
N SER A 139 -4.62 15.08 -12.11
CA SER A 139 -3.37 15.19 -12.85
C SER A 139 -2.24 15.71 -11.94
N PRO A 140 -0.99 15.27 -12.17
CA PRO A 140 0.18 15.80 -11.48
C PRO A 140 0.28 17.32 -11.59
N ARG A 141 0.67 17.98 -10.51
CA ARG A 141 0.86 19.42 -10.47
C ARG A 141 2.31 19.78 -10.76
N VAL A 142 2.52 20.63 -11.75
CA VAL A 142 3.83 21.24 -12.06
C VAL A 142 3.89 22.64 -11.46
N THR A 143 4.87 22.89 -10.61
CA THR A 143 5.08 24.18 -9.96
C THR A 143 6.45 24.73 -10.37
N PRO A 144 6.52 25.87 -11.07
CA PRO A 144 7.79 26.48 -11.40
C PRO A 144 8.45 27.07 -10.16
N LEU A 145 9.74 26.82 -10.02
CA LEU A 145 10.60 27.36 -8.97
C LEU A 145 11.54 28.42 -9.57
N ASN A 146 12.28 29.13 -8.73
CA ASN A 146 13.37 30.06 -9.07
C ASN A 146 13.15 30.91 -10.35
N ARG A 147 11.93 31.38 -10.61
CA ARG A 147 11.59 32.14 -11.86
C ARG A 147 12.52 33.35 -12.14
N SER A 148 13.05 33.96 -11.09
CA SER A 148 14.02 35.08 -11.22
C SER A 148 15.33 34.67 -11.89
N GLN A 149 15.71 33.38 -11.81
CA GLN A 149 16.96 32.84 -12.36
C GLN A 149 16.78 32.24 -13.76
N TRP A 150 15.57 32.18 -14.29
CA TRP A 150 15.33 31.58 -15.62
C TRP A 150 16.09 32.27 -16.73
N LYS A 151 16.25 33.61 -16.65
CA LYS A 151 17.00 34.38 -17.62
C LYS A 151 18.50 34.03 -17.66
N SER A 152 19.05 33.45 -16.59
CA SER A 152 20.41 32.96 -16.52
C SER A 152 20.57 31.49 -16.95
N GLY A 153 19.53 30.89 -17.50
CA GLY A 153 19.56 29.49 -17.96
C GLY A 153 19.31 28.44 -16.90
N ASN A 154 19.05 28.84 -15.64
CA ASN A 154 18.75 27.89 -14.58
C ASN A 154 17.22 27.82 -14.35
N ILE A 155 16.60 26.76 -14.85
CA ILE A 155 15.14 26.53 -14.79
C ILE A 155 14.87 25.36 -13.90
N GLN A 156 14.01 25.55 -12.88
CA GLN A 156 13.63 24.49 -11.93
C GLN A 156 12.10 24.37 -11.83
N PHE A 157 11.62 23.13 -11.75
CA PHE A 157 10.23 22.80 -11.50
C PHE A 157 10.13 21.76 -10.38
N LYS A 158 9.05 21.86 -9.60
CA LYS A 158 8.60 20.79 -8.72
C LYS A 158 7.41 20.12 -9.39
N ILE A 159 7.53 18.83 -9.64
CA ILE A 159 6.42 17.99 -10.10
C ILE A 159 5.96 17.14 -8.92
N GLY A 160 4.67 17.07 -8.67
CA GLY A 160 4.12 16.27 -7.59
C GLY A 160 2.70 15.83 -7.91
N ASP A 161 2.36 14.69 -7.41
CA ASP A 161 1.06 14.09 -7.44
C ASP A 161 0.63 13.72 -6.03
N ALA A 162 -0.68 13.78 -5.74
CA ALA A 162 -1.20 13.56 -4.40
C ALA A 162 -1.57 12.10 -4.11
N GLU A 163 -1.79 11.28 -5.15
CA GLU A 163 -2.39 9.95 -5.00
C GLU A 163 -1.42 8.84 -5.47
N THR A 164 -1.14 8.77 -6.78
CA THR A 164 -0.35 7.67 -7.37
C THR A 164 1.11 8.02 -7.61
N GLY A 165 1.47 9.30 -7.52
CA GLY A 165 2.80 9.80 -7.85
C GLY A 165 2.99 10.07 -9.35
N VAL A 166 4.19 10.47 -9.71
CA VAL A 166 4.57 10.76 -11.11
C VAL A 166 5.39 9.59 -11.64
N ARG A 167 4.88 8.90 -12.66
CA ARG A 167 5.55 7.75 -13.26
C ARG A 167 6.69 8.17 -14.18
N ASP A 168 6.40 9.13 -15.07
CA ASP A 168 7.36 9.66 -16.01
C ASP A 168 7.01 11.12 -16.38
N TYR A 169 7.97 11.85 -16.91
CA TYR A 169 7.77 13.20 -17.43
C TYR A 169 8.67 13.44 -18.63
N LYS A 170 8.28 14.39 -19.47
CA LYS A 170 9.07 14.85 -20.60
C LYS A 170 9.26 16.35 -20.52
N VAL A 171 10.49 16.81 -20.75
CA VAL A 171 10.81 18.23 -20.85
C VAL A 171 11.08 18.56 -22.31
N MET A 172 10.38 19.58 -22.82
CA MET A 172 10.58 20.09 -24.18
C MET A 172 10.86 21.59 -24.10
N ILE A 173 11.95 22.03 -24.72
CA ILE A 173 12.30 23.43 -24.87
C ILE A 173 12.27 23.75 -26.37
N ASP A 174 11.45 24.75 -26.76
CA ASP A 174 11.24 25.14 -28.17
C ASP A 174 10.91 23.94 -29.09
N GLY A 175 10.13 22.97 -28.57
CA GLY A 175 9.75 21.79 -29.31
C GLY A 175 10.81 20.69 -29.43
N ARG A 176 11.96 20.87 -28.80
CA ARG A 176 13.04 19.85 -28.72
C ARG A 176 12.99 19.13 -27.38
N PHE A 177 13.21 17.83 -27.43
CA PHE A 177 13.32 17.00 -26.20
C PHE A 177 14.68 17.23 -25.55
N GLU A 178 14.70 17.58 -24.27
CA GLU A 178 15.92 17.88 -23.51
C GLU A 178 16.20 16.87 -22.38
N LEU A 179 15.18 16.11 -21.92
CA LEU A 179 15.31 15.08 -20.88
C LEU A 179 14.34 13.93 -21.11
#